data_0704f63a89a9c85b30b6b06089405566
#
_entry.id   0704f63a89a9c85b30b6b06089405566
#
_cell.length_a   1.000
_cell.length_b   1.000
_cell.length_c   1.000
_cell.angle_alpha   90.00
_cell.angle_beta   90.00
_cell.angle_gamma   90.00
#
_symmetry.space_group_name_H-M   'P 1'
#
loop_
_entity.id
_entity.type
_entity.pdbx_description
1 polymer ?
#
loop_
_entity_poly.entity_id
_entity_poly.type
_entity_poly.pdbx_seq_one_letter_code
_entity_poly.pdbx_strand_id
1 'polypeptide(L)'
;MADTTNIGDALGMVETRGFVGMVEAADAMLKTANVVFVGWQKVDAGMVTAIVRGDVGSVKAATDAGAAAARRVGELVGVHVIPRPGDDLEKAFPIRPKK
;
A
#
# COMPACT_ATOMS: atom_id res chain seq x y z
N MET A 1 -19.47 -6.06 4.95
CA MET A 1 -18.29 -5.32 4.49
C MET A 1 -17.88 -4.32 5.55
N ALA A 2 -16.60 -4.23 5.83
CA ALA A 2 -16.12 -3.30 6.84
C ALA A 2 -16.39 -1.85 6.42
N ASP A 3 -16.73 -1.03 7.39
CA ASP A 3 -16.90 0.40 7.18
C ASP A 3 -15.50 1.02 7.09
N THR A 4 -15.13 1.52 5.91
CA THR A 4 -13.80 2.09 5.69
C THR A 4 -13.55 3.37 6.49
N THR A 5 -14.61 4.04 7.00
CA THR A 5 -14.43 5.24 7.81
C THR A 5 -13.78 4.95 9.16
N ASN A 6 -13.81 3.69 9.62
CA ASN A 6 -13.25 3.29 10.92
C ASN A 6 -11.88 2.63 10.81
N ILE A 7 -11.29 2.61 9.63
CA ILE A 7 -10.03 1.90 9.40
C ILE A 7 -8.81 2.73 9.77
N GLY A 8 -8.96 4.06 9.77
CA GLY A 8 -7.85 4.98 10.00
C GLY A 8 -7.39 5.62 8.71
N ASP A 9 -6.52 6.60 8.82
CA ASP A 9 -6.16 7.45 7.71
C ASP A 9 -4.74 7.26 7.17
N ALA A 10 -3.94 6.44 7.81
CA ALA A 10 -2.57 6.27 7.35
C ALA A 10 -2.52 5.67 5.96
N LEU A 11 -1.54 6.10 5.18
CA LEU A 11 -1.34 5.69 3.80
C LEU A 11 -0.02 4.92 3.72
N GLY A 12 -0.07 3.73 3.15
CA GLY A 12 1.12 2.93 2.91
C GLY A 12 1.30 2.64 1.44
N MET A 13 2.55 2.66 0.99
CA MET A 13 2.89 2.43 -0.41
C MET A 13 4.12 1.53 -0.50
N VAL A 14 4.04 0.54 -1.38
CA VAL A 14 5.17 -0.33 -1.69
C VAL A 14 5.37 -0.30 -3.19
N GLU A 15 6.53 0.19 -3.63
CA GLU A 15 6.85 0.29 -5.04
C GLU A 15 7.86 -0.77 -5.43
N THR A 16 7.57 -1.47 -6.53
CA THR A 16 8.42 -2.51 -7.08
C THR A 16 8.66 -2.25 -8.56
N ARG A 17 9.72 -2.88 -9.08
CA ARG A 17 9.88 -2.97 -10.51
C ARG A 17 9.31 -4.31 -10.95
N GLY A 18 8.23 -4.25 -11.74
CA GLY A 18 7.55 -5.45 -12.21
C GLY A 18 6.32 -5.82 -11.40
N PHE A 19 5.38 -6.44 -12.09
CA PHE A 19 4.06 -6.74 -11.56
C PHE A 19 4.09 -7.85 -10.49
N VAL A 20 4.93 -8.85 -10.69
CA VAL A 20 4.96 -10.01 -9.78
C VAL A 20 5.36 -9.59 -8.35
N GLY A 21 6.37 -8.74 -8.23
CA GLY A 21 6.76 -8.24 -6.91
C GLY A 21 5.66 -7.45 -6.23
N MET A 22 4.91 -6.66 -7.02
CA MET A 22 3.80 -5.89 -6.47
C MET A 22 2.67 -6.81 -5.97
N VAL A 23 2.33 -7.85 -6.72
CA VAL A 23 1.26 -8.77 -6.30
C VAL A 23 1.66 -9.51 -5.03
N GLU A 24 2.92 -9.95 -4.93
CA GLU A 24 3.41 -10.57 -3.71
C GLU A 24 3.36 -9.61 -2.52
N ALA A 25 3.76 -8.36 -2.75
CA ALA A 25 3.68 -7.34 -1.70
C ALA A 25 2.24 -7.12 -1.24
N ALA A 26 1.32 -6.96 -2.20
CA ALA A 26 -0.10 -6.74 -1.88
C ALA A 26 -0.68 -7.91 -1.07
N ASP A 27 -0.39 -9.13 -1.50
CA ASP A 27 -0.86 -10.32 -0.80
C ASP A 27 -0.33 -10.36 0.63
N ALA A 28 0.96 -10.14 0.81
CA ALA A 28 1.58 -10.15 2.15
C ALA A 28 0.99 -9.06 3.05
N MET A 29 0.76 -7.88 2.50
CA MET A 29 0.17 -6.78 3.28
C MET A 29 -1.22 -7.13 3.78
N LEU A 30 -2.05 -7.70 2.91
CA LEU A 30 -3.42 -8.06 3.27
C LEU A 30 -3.49 -9.22 4.27
N LYS A 31 -2.53 -10.13 4.22
CA LYS A 31 -2.48 -11.27 5.14
C LYS A 31 -1.92 -10.92 6.52
N THR A 32 -1.11 -9.87 6.60
CA THR A 32 -0.34 -9.55 7.82
C THR A 32 -1.09 -8.60 8.75
N ALA A 33 -1.83 -7.65 8.21
CA ALA A 33 -2.41 -6.59 9.02
C ALA A 33 -3.78 -6.18 8.50
N ASN A 34 -4.53 -5.52 9.37
CA ASN A 34 -5.86 -5.05 9.01
C ASN A 34 -5.77 -3.74 8.24
N VAL A 35 -5.56 -3.86 6.93
CA VAL A 35 -5.49 -2.72 6.02
C VAL A 35 -6.46 -2.92 4.86
N VAL A 36 -6.84 -1.82 4.23
CA VAL A 36 -7.64 -1.83 3.02
C VAL A 36 -6.71 -1.66 1.83
N PHE A 37 -6.81 -2.56 0.85
CA PHE A 37 -6.06 -2.41 -0.39
C PHE A 37 -6.82 -1.43 -1.29
N VAL A 38 -6.22 -0.27 -1.52
CA VAL A 38 -6.84 0.77 -2.34
C VAL A 38 -6.73 0.44 -3.82
N GLY A 39 -5.60 -0.11 -4.23
CA GLY A 39 -5.31 -0.40 -5.62
C GLY A 39 -3.83 -0.27 -5.90
N TRP A 40 -3.52 -0.14 -7.18
CA TRP A 40 -2.13 0.00 -7.59
C TRP A 40 -2.04 1.01 -8.72
N GLN A 41 -0.86 1.59 -8.86
CA GLN A 41 -0.57 2.56 -9.91
C GLN A 41 0.66 2.14 -10.68
N LYS A 42 0.61 2.35 -11.98
CA LYS A 42 1.73 2.08 -12.87
C LYS A 42 2.45 3.38 -13.18
N VAL A 43 3.78 3.36 -13.08
CA VAL A 43 4.62 4.47 -13.48
C VAL A 43 5.57 3.99 -14.57
N ASP A 44 6.40 4.90 -15.08
CA ASP A 44 7.32 4.54 -16.16
C ASP A 44 8.39 3.55 -15.70
N ALA A 45 9.04 2.92 -16.66
CA ALA A 45 10.18 2.01 -16.46
C ALA A 45 9.81 0.73 -15.71
N GLY A 46 8.57 0.27 -15.84
CA GLY A 46 8.11 -0.97 -15.22
C GLY A 46 7.84 -0.88 -13.74
N MET A 47 7.89 0.32 -13.18
CA MET A 47 7.59 0.51 -11.75
C MET A 47 6.09 0.54 -11.50
N VAL A 48 5.68 -0.16 -10.45
CA VAL A 48 4.28 -0.22 -10.01
C VAL A 48 4.23 -0.05 -8.50
N THR A 49 3.17 0.57 -8.01
CA THR A 49 3.03 0.90 -6.59
C THR A 49 1.71 0.33 -6.06
N ALA A 50 1.81 -0.49 -5.02
CA ALA A 50 0.65 -0.99 -4.28
C ALA A 50 0.33 0.00 -3.16
N ILE A 51 -0.95 0.27 -2.95
CA ILE A 51 -1.43 1.31 -2.05
C ILE A 51 -2.40 0.72 -1.04
N VAL A 52 -2.14 0.94 0.25
CA VAL A 52 -3.01 0.49 1.34
C VAL A 52 -3.33 1.64 2.28
N ARG A 53 -4.48 1.52 2.96
CA ARG A 53 -4.92 2.46 3.98
C ARG A 53 -5.28 1.70 5.25
N GLY A 54 -5.16 2.37 6.39
CA GLY A 54 -5.52 1.79 7.67
C GLY A 54 -5.02 2.64 8.83
N ASP A 55 -5.05 2.10 10.04
CA ASP A 55 -4.39 2.77 11.16
C ASP A 55 -2.88 2.66 10.99
N VAL A 56 -2.15 3.58 11.63
CA VAL A 56 -0.72 3.72 11.37
C VAL A 56 0.07 2.46 11.76
N GLY A 57 -0.30 1.80 12.84
CA GLY A 57 0.39 0.58 13.26
C GLY A 57 0.20 -0.56 12.27
N SER A 58 -1.04 -0.74 11.80
CA SER A 58 -1.36 -1.76 10.80
C SER A 58 -0.68 -1.48 9.47
N VAL A 59 -0.66 -0.20 9.05
CA VAL A 59 -0.02 0.18 7.79
C VAL A 59 1.50 -0.05 7.86
N LYS A 60 2.14 0.28 8.97
CA LYS A 60 3.56 0.00 9.14
C LYS A 60 3.87 -1.50 9.09
N ALA A 61 3.10 -2.30 9.81
CA ALA A 61 3.27 -3.75 9.79
C ALA A 61 3.04 -4.30 8.37
N ALA A 62 2.00 -3.82 7.69
CA ALA A 62 1.69 -4.25 6.34
C ALA A 62 2.82 -3.92 5.37
N THR A 63 3.31 -2.68 5.37
CA THR A 63 4.35 -2.27 4.42
C THR A 63 5.67 -3.00 4.68
N ASP A 64 6.01 -3.27 5.94
CA ASP A 64 7.20 -4.06 6.27
C ASP A 64 7.08 -5.47 5.68
N ALA A 65 5.93 -6.11 5.85
CA ALA A 65 5.70 -7.45 5.29
C ALA A 65 5.69 -7.43 3.77
N GLY A 66 5.08 -6.41 3.18
CA GLY A 66 5.03 -6.25 1.72
C GLY A 66 6.41 -6.06 1.12
N ALA A 67 7.24 -5.24 1.76
CA ALA A 67 8.61 -5.01 1.31
C ALA A 67 9.42 -6.30 1.36
N ALA A 68 9.33 -7.07 2.44
CA ALA A 68 10.04 -8.33 2.56
C ALA A 68 9.60 -9.33 1.49
N ALA A 69 8.30 -9.42 1.25
CA ALA A 69 7.76 -10.32 0.22
C ALA A 69 8.23 -9.92 -1.17
N ALA A 70 8.22 -8.64 -1.49
CA ALA A 70 8.67 -8.14 -2.79
C ALA A 70 10.14 -8.48 -3.04
N ARG A 71 10.99 -8.32 -2.02
CA ARG A 71 12.43 -8.61 -2.16
C ARG A 71 12.70 -10.07 -2.50
N ARG A 72 11.84 -10.98 -2.06
CA ARG A 72 12.05 -12.42 -2.32
C ARG A 72 11.81 -12.80 -3.77
N VAL A 73 10.96 -12.05 -4.48
CA VAL A 73 10.55 -12.45 -5.84
C VAL A 73 10.88 -11.42 -6.90
N GLY A 74 11.37 -10.26 -6.52
CA GLY A 74 11.64 -9.21 -7.49
C GLY A 74 12.45 -8.08 -6.89
N GLU A 75 12.33 -6.90 -7.51
CA GLU A 75 13.07 -5.72 -7.11
C GLU A 75 12.17 -4.76 -6.33
N LEU A 76 12.51 -4.51 -5.08
CA LEU A 76 11.87 -3.48 -4.28
C LEU A 76 12.49 -2.14 -4.61
N VAL A 77 11.67 -1.16 -4.99
CA VAL A 77 12.13 0.19 -5.32
C VAL A 77 11.98 1.14 -4.13
N GLY A 78 10.85 1.08 -3.44
CA GLY A 78 10.64 1.96 -2.32
C GLY A 78 9.47 1.54 -1.44
N VAL A 79 9.49 2.03 -0.20
CA VAL A 79 8.42 1.83 0.78
C VAL A 79 8.23 3.13 1.52
N HIS A 80 6.98 3.54 1.70
CA HIS A 80 6.72 4.75 2.45
C HIS A 80 5.39 4.68 3.18
N VAL A 81 5.36 5.28 4.36
CA VAL A 81 4.14 5.42 5.15
C VAL A 81 3.95 6.90 5.45
N ILE A 82 2.75 7.40 5.16
CA ILE A 82 2.33 8.73 5.55
C ILE A 82 1.29 8.54 6.66
N PRO A 83 1.65 8.82 7.94
CA PRO A 83 0.75 8.55 9.06
C PRO A 83 -0.55 9.34 9.01
N ARG A 84 -0.47 10.57 8.52
CA ARG A 84 -1.64 11.45 8.45
C ARG A 84 -1.60 12.26 7.16
N PRO A 85 -2.13 11.70 6.05
CA PRO A 85 -2.17 12.43 4.78
C PRO A 85 -2.94 13.74 4.92
N GLY A 86 -2.49 14.76 4.20
CA GLY A 86 -3.20 16.04 4.17
C GLY A 86 -4.63 15.88 3.63
N ASP A 87 -5.54 16.74 4.08
CA ASP A 87 -6.97 16.59 3.81
C ASP A 87 -7.31 16.54 2.32
N ASP A 88 -6.58 17.26 1.50
CA ASP A 88 -6.88 17.35 0.06
C ASP A 88 -6.11 16.35 -0.79
N LEU A 89 -5.27 15.52 -0.18
CA LEU A 89 -4.41 14.62 -0.95
C LEU A 89 -5.24 13.62 -1.76
N GLU A 90 -6.33 13.11 -1.18
CA GLU A 90 -7.20 12.13 -1.86
C GLU A 90 -7.92 12.71 -3.07
N LYS A 91 -8.06 14.02 -3.13
CA LYS A 91 -8.69 14.67 -4.29
C LYS A 91 -7.79 14.69 -5.50
N ALA A 92 -6.48 14.71 -5.27
CA ALA A 92 -5.49 14.81 -6.33
C ALA A 92 -4.93 13.45 -6.76
N PHE A 93 -4.96 12.46 -5.87
CA PHE A 93 -4.33 11.16 -6.10
C PHE A 93 -5.29 10.01 -5.84
N PRO A 94 -5.10 8.86 -6.53
CA PRO A 94 -6.02 7.70 -6.37
C PRO A 94 -5.69 6.89 -5.12
N ILE A 95 -5.78 7.52 -3.95
CA ILE A 95 -5.43 6.92 -2.67
C ILE A 95 -6.61 6.79 -1.72
N ARG A 96 -7.83 7.05 -2.19
CA ARG A 96 -9.03 6.95 -1.37
C ARG A 96 -9.38 5.49 -1.13
N PRO A 97 -9.69 5.09 0.11
CA PRO A 97 -10.14 3.73 0.36
C PRO A 97 -11.42 3.45 -0.40
N LYS A 98 -11.53 2.23 -0.92
CA LYS A 98 -12.74 1.78 -1.58
C LYS A 98 -13.76 1.36 -0.53
N LYS A 99 -15.02 1.61 -0.83
CA LYS A 99 -16.13 1.14 0.00
C LYS A 99 -16.57 -0.24 -0.42
#